data_3eb772b26db1901b49069005a5008d19
#
_entry.id   3eb772b26db1901b49069005a5008d19
#
_cell.length_a   1.000
_cell.length_b   1.000
_cell.length_c   1.000
_cell.angle_alpha   90.00
_cell.angle_beta   90.00
_cell.angle_gamma   90.00
#
_symmetry.space_group_name_H-M   'P 1'
#
loop_
_entity.id
_entity.type
_entity.pdbx_description
1 polymer ?
#
loop_
_entity_poly.entity_id
_entity_poly.type
_entity_poly.pdbx_seq_one_letter_code
_entity_poly.pdbx_strand_id
1 'polypeptide(L)'
;MANRRGTEVDPGRMTKAERKEAARRQRIEIERRMARARRNRWIALAVAFVVVAGVAVFVVTRPKSATTSSSTAHLLAASADASKTAGCTVVRTIGPYQPETEDQAHIGTGESVASMPPLSSYRSTPPTSGPHNEAPMNAGVYSSPPPIDQALHSLEHGAAIVWYAPDVSDDELARIESFYRSAGVGSRVIVAPYDYPDQGAAGSLPSGVEMALVSWHHLETCARANLSAAFGFTARYAAPPFGQEQYLGDAPEPGGPI
;
A
#
# COMPACT_ATOMS: atom_id res chain seq x y z
N MET A 1 1.77 -58.84 14.36
CA MET A 1 1.72 -58.50 15.79
C MET A 1 2.75 -59.40 16.51
N ALA A 2 3.90 -58.88 16.90
CA ALA A 2 4.89 -59.59 17.70
C ALA A 2 5.36 -58.62 18.81
N ASN A 3 4.85 -58.89 19.98
CA ASN A 3 5.09 -58.18 21.23
C ASN A 3 6.46 -58.59 21.78
N ARG A 4 7.53 -57.79 21.61
CA ARG A 4 8.80 -57.99 22.32
C ARG A 4 8.67 -57.36 23.72
N ARG A 5 8.30 -58.23 24.69
CA ARG A 5 8.47 -57.90 26.11
C ARG A 5 9.98 -57.86 26.40
N GLY A 6 10.48 -56.65 26.65
CA GLY A 6 11.80 -56.48 27.24
C GLY A 6 11.79 -57.07 28.65
N THR A 7 12.67 -58.02 28.90
CA THR A 7 12.91 -58.58 30.23
C THR A 7 13.53 -57.51 31.11
N GLU A 8 12.72 -56.93 31.99
CA GLU A 8 13.15 -56.04 33.05
C GLU A 8 13.94 -56.86 34.04
N VAL A 9 15.27 -56.62 34.09
CA VAL A 9 16.16 -57.33 35.01
C VAL A 9 16.01 -56.73 36.40
N ASP A 10 15.53 -57.53 37.36
CA ASP A 10 15.36 -57.14 38.75
C ASP A 10 16.72 -56.71 39.39
N PRO A 11 16.85 -55.42 39.80
CA PRO A 11 18.10 -54.88 40.33
C PRO A 11 18.56 -55.53 41.68
N GLY A 12 17.68 -56.31 42.34
CA GLY A 12 17.97 -57.00 43.56
C GLY A 12 18.87 -58.23 43.44
N ARG A 13 19.02 -58.80 42.23
CA ARG A 13 19.73 -60.04 41.94
C ARG A 13 21.13 -59.89 41.35
N MET A 14 21.54 -58.65 41.04
CA MET A 14 22.86 -58.41 40.46
C MET A 14 24.01 -58.52 41.46
N THR A 15 25.08 -59.15 41.03
CA THR A 15 26.33 -59.21 41.80
C THR A 15 27.02 -57.83 41.86
N LYS A 16 27.92 -57.62 42.83
CA LYS A 16 28.65 -56.36 42.97
C LYS A 16 29.46 -56.00 41.71
N ALA A 17 29.93 -57.00 40.96
CA ALA A 17 30.65 -56.82 39.70
C ALA A 17 29.73 -56.31 38.56
N GLU A 18 28.57 -56.94 38.42
CA GLU A 18 27.56 -56.55 37.39
C GLU A 18 27.04 -55.15 37.64
N ARG A 19 26.78 -54.73 38.88
CA ARG A 19 26.40 -53.35 39.22
C ARG A 19 27.46 -52.33 38.79
N LYS A 20 28.75 -52.65 39.02
CA LYS A 20 29.89 -51.83 38.69
C LYS A 20 29.99 -51.67 37.15
N GLU A 21 29.75 -52.75 36.41
CA GLU A 21 29.82 -52.76 34.98
C GLU A 21 28.61 -51.99 34.36
N ALA A 22 27.44 -52.18 34.89
CA ALA A 22 26.23 -51.43 34.49
C ALA A 22 26.42 -49.90 34.73
N ALA A 23 26.93 -49.51 35.89
CA ALA A 23 27.22 -48.12 36.17
C ALA A 23 28.29 -47.51 35.24
N ARG A 24 29.32 -48.30 34.86
CA ARG A 24 30.34 -47.88 33.90
C ARG A 24 29.74 -47.70 32.50
N ARG A 25 28.87 -48.61 32.05
CA ARG A 25 28.15 -48.51 30.76
C ARG A 25 27.25 -47.28 30.74
N GLN A 26 26.50 -47.01 31.82
CA GLN A 26 25.67 -45.83 31.92
C GLN A 26 26.48 -44.53 31.83
N ARG A 27 27.61 -44.42 32.50
CA ARG A 27 28.51 -43.26 32.42
C ARG A 27 29.00 -43.02 31.00
N ILE A 28 29.46 -44.05 30.31
CA ILE A 28 29.92 -43.93 28.91
C ILE A 28 28.76 -43.50 28.00
N GLU A 29 27.56 -43.98 28.22
CA GLU A 29 26.39 -43.58 27.43
C GLU A 29 26.01 -42.12 27.68
N ILE A 30 26.01 -41.64 28.90
CA ILE A 30 25.77 -40.24 29.28
C ILE A 30 26.85 -39.34 28.64
N GLU A 31 28.12 -39.70 28.73
CA GLU A 31 29.22 -38.96 28.10
C GLU A 31 29.05 -38.86 26.59
N ARG A 32 28.67 -39.98 25.93
CA ARG A 32 28.40 -39.99 24.50
C ARG A 32 27.20 -39.11 24.13
N ARG A 33 26.14 -39.11 24.93
CA ARG A 33 24.95 -38.24 24.75
C ARG A 33 25.35 -36.77 24.92
N MET A 34 26.11 -36.43 25.93
CA MET A 34 26.58 -35.06 26.15
C MET A 34 27.53 -34.58 25.06
N ALA A 35 28.44 -35.45 24.58
CA ALA A 35 29.32 -35.12 23.47
C ALA A 35 28.55 -34.87 22.14
N ARG A 36 27.52 -35.71 21.86
CA ARG A 36 26.64 -35.51 20.72
C ARG A 36 25.83 -34.20 20.86
N ALA A 37 25.28 -33.90 22.04
CA ALA A 37 24.54 -32.67 22.30
C ALA A 37 25.42 -31.41 22.12
N ARG A 38 26.67 -31.46 22.63
CA ARG A 38 27.65 -30.38 22.42
C ARG A 38 27.94 -30.17 20.94
N ARG A 39 28.24 -31.24 20.20
CA ARG A 39 28.51 -31.17 18.77
C ARG A 39 27.32 -30.59 17.99
N ASN A 40 26.09 -31.05 18.30
CA ASN A 40 24.90 -30.55 17.63
C ASN A 40 24.63 -29.07 17.96
N ARG A 41 24.90 -28.62 19.19
CA ARG A 41 24.84 -27.21 19.56
C ARG A 41 25.83 -26.36 18.73
N TRP A 42 27.07 -26.81 18.58
CA TRP A 42 28.07 -26.10 17.77
C TRP A 42 27.71 -26.08 16.32
N ILE A 43 27.16 -27.16 15.74
CA ILE A 43 26.67 -27.20 14.38
C ILE A 43 25.50 -26.22 14.21
N ALA A 44 24.54 -26.21 15.13
CA ALA A 44 23.39 -25.30 15.09
C ALA A 44 23.84 -23.81 15.15
N LEU A 45 24.82 -23.50 16.02
CA LEU A 45 25.38 -22.15 16.10
C LEU A 45 26.13 -21.75 14.82
N ALA A 46 26.89 -22.67 14.23
CA ALA A 46 27.60 -22.42 12.96
C ALA A 46 26.62 -22.18 11.82
N VAL A 47 25.55 -22.98 11.70
CA VAL A 47 24.48 -22.80 10.71
C VAL A 47 23.78 -21.47 10.92
N ALA A 48 23.40 -21.13 12.15
CA ALA A 48 22.79 -19.85 12.47
C ALA A 48 23.69 -18.66 12.08
N PHE A 49 24.98 -18.75 12.35
CA PHE A 49 25.96 -17.73 11.97
C PHE A 49 26.08 -17.57 10.45
N VAL A 50 26.12 -18.68 9.70
CA VAL A 50 26.17 -18.65 8.23
C VAL A 50 24.90 -18.03 7.64
N VAL A 51 23.72 -18.35 8.20
CA VAL A 51 22.44 -17.77 7.78
C VAL A 51 22.43 -16.26 8.05
N VAL A 52 22.81 -15.84 9.25
CA VAL A 52 22.88 -14.41 9.61
C VAL A 52 23.90 -13.66 8.75
N ALA A 53 25.09 -14.23 8.55
CA ALA A 53 26.10 -13.64 7.67
C ALA A 53 25.62 -13.58 6.22
N GLY A 54 24.95 -14.62 5.72
CA GLY A 54 24.37 -14.66 4.37
C GLY A 54 23.29 -13.61 4.19
N VAL A 55 22.40 -13.45 5.17
CA VAL A 55 21.39 -12.39 5.16
C VAL A 55 22.03 -11.00 5.21
N ALA A 56 23.03 -10.81 6.06
CA ALA A 56 23.75 -9.53 6.15
C ALA A 56 24.46 -9.18 4.83
N VAL A 57 25.14 -10.14 4.19
CA VAL A 57 25.76 -9.95 2.86
C VAL A 57 24.68 -9.66 1.82
N PHE A 58 23.57 -10.39 1.81
CA PHE A 58 22.47 -10.18 0.87
C PHE A 58 21.84 -8.80 1.03
N VAL A 59 21.67 -8.30 2.26
CA VAL A 59 21.13 -6.95 2.53
C VAL A 59 22.14 -5.87 2.10
N VAL A 60 23.43 -6.08 2.34
CA VAL A 60 24.49 -5.10 1.99
C VAL A 60 24.79 -5.11 0.49
N THR A 61 24.73 -6.28 -0.18
CA THR A 61 25.01 -6.41 -1.62
C THR A 61 23.79 -6.26 -2.51
N ARG A 62 22.57 -6.11 -1.93
CA ARG A 62 21.46 -5.67 -2.76
C ARG A 62 21.92 -4.40 -3.46
N PRO A 63 21.94 -4.37 -4.82
CA PRO A 63 22.04 -3.09 -5.49
C PRO A 63 20.90 -2.26 -4.91
N LYS A 64 21.21 -1.19 -4.19
CA LYS A 64 20.24 -0.12 -4.01
C LYS A 64 19.79 0.16 -5.42
N SER A 65 18.59 -0.27 -5.81
CA SER A 65 17.94 0.30 -6.97
C SER A 65 18.15 1.77 -6.75
N ALA A 66 18.91 2.40 -7.62
CA ALA A 66 19.03 3.84 -7.65
C ALA A 66 17.66 4.34 -8.09
N THR A 67 16.66 4.24 -7.19
CA THR A 67 15.52 5.12 -7.17
C THR A 67 16.18 6.45 -6.97
N THR A 68 16.45 7.13 -8.06
CA THR A 68 16.75 8.55 -8.07
C THR A 68 15.58 9.12 -7.28
N SER A 69 15.79 9.41 -6.01
CA SER A 69 14.83 10.09 -5.16
C SER A 69 14.73 11.46 -5.81
N SER A 70 13.79 11.56 -6.76
CA SER A 70 13.48 12.84 -7.37
C SER A 70 13.02 13.69 -6.21
N SER A 71 13.84 14.66 -5.82
CA SER A 71 13.46 15.55 -4.74
C SER A 71 12.14 16.19 -5.10
N THR A 72 11.25 16.39 -4.14
CA THR A 72 9.96 17.06 -4.35
C THR A 72 10.13 18.40 -5.08
N ALA A 73 11.19 19.14 -4.78
CA ALA A 73 11.54 20.38 -5.48
C ALA A 73 11.82 20.18 -6.97
N HIS A 74 12.52 19.09 -7.35
CA HIS A 74 12.77 18.80 -8.76
C HIS A 74 11.49 18.39 -9.49
N LEU A 75 10.65 17.55 -8.88
CA LEU A 75 9.36 17.16 -9.45
C LEU A 75 8.45 18.36 -9.66
N LEU A 76 8.41 19.26 -8.67
CA LEU A 76 7.60 20.48 -8.76
C LEU A 76 8.10 21.42 -9.87
N ALA A 77 9.41 21.64 -9.95
CA ALA A 77 10.01 22.47 -11.01
C ALA A 77 9.75 21.90 -12.42
N ALA A 78 9.72 20.57 -12.56
CA ALA A 78 9.46 19.89 -13.84
C ALA A 78 7.96 19.75 -14.15
N SER A 79 7.05 20.02 -13.21
CA SER A 79 5.64 19.64 -13.31
C SER A 79 4.91 20.25 -14.52
N ALA A 80 5.16 21.53 -14.82
CA ALA A 80 4.48 22.22 -15.93
C ALA A 80 4.85 21.61 -17.30
N ASP A 81 6.14 21.36 -17.53
CA ASP A 81 6.62 20.73 -18.76
C ASP A 81 6.21 19.26 -18.84
N ALA A 82 6.16 18.59 -17.70
CA ALA A 82 5.72 17.20 -17.58
C ALA A 82 4.22 17.07 -17.91
N SER A 83 3.36 17.94 -17.39
CA SER A 83 1.94 17.98 -17.74
C SER A 83 1.74 18.19 -19.23
N LYS A 84 2.46 19.14 -19.82
CA LYS A 84 2.41 19.36 -21.26
C LYS A 84 2.87 18.15 -22.07
N THR A 85 3.97 17.52 -21.68
CA THR A 85 4.53 16.35 -22.37
C THR A 85 3.63 15.11 -22.21
N ALA A 86 2.99 14.95 -21.05
CA ALA A 86 2.03 13.90 -20.79
C ALA A 86 0.67 14.12 -21.47
N GLY A 87 0.49 15.26 -22.16
CA GLY A 87 -0.77 15.62 -22.79
C GLY A 87 -1.88 15.87 -21.77
N CYS A 88 -1.54 16.45 -20.63
CA CYS A 88 -2.53 16.82 -19.64
C CYS A 88 -3.37 18.01 -20.09
N THR A 89 -4.64 18.00 -19.74
CA THR A 89 -5.53 19.17 -19.90
C THR A 89 -5.13 20.25 -18.88
N VAL A 90 -5.62 21.47 -19.06
CA VAL A 90 -5.61 22.42 -17.93
C VAL A 90 -6.51 21.90 -16.82
N VAL A 91 -6.19 22.19 -15.57
CA VAL A 91 -7.06 21.87 -14.43
C VAL A 91 -8.41 22.57 -14.65
N ARG A 92 -9.47 21.79 -14.63
CA ARG A 92 -10.85 22.29 -14.79
C ARG A 92 -11.54 22.34 -13.43
N THR A 93 -12.22 23.43 -13.16
CA THR A 93 -13.20 23.48 -12.07
C THR A 93 -14.47 22.81 -12.54
N ILE A 94 -14.90 21.79 -11.82
CA ILE A 94 -16.15 21.07 -12.05
C ILE A 94 -17.18 21.66 -11.10
N GLY A 95 -18.34 22.03 -11.61
CA GLY A 95 -19.41 22.55 -10.75
C GLY A 95 -19.93 21.47 -9.78
N PRO A 96 -20.68 21.89 -8.75
CA PRO A 96 -21.22 20.97 -7.74
C PRO A 96 -22.14 19.91 -8.35
N TYR A 97 -22.32 18.79 -7.66
CA TYR A 97 -23.31 17.78 -7.98
C TYR A 97 -24.72 18.41 -8.06
N GLN A 98 -25.65 17.78 -8.76
CA GLN A 98 -27.01 18.31 -8.89
C GLN A 98 -28.04 17.30 -8.38
N PRO A 99 -28.92 17.69 -7.46
CA PRO A 99 -29.07 19.07 -6.95
C PRO A 99 -27.89 19.49 -6.05
N GLU A 100 -27.56 20.76 -6.03
CA GLU A 100 -26.40 21.31 -5.28
C GLU A 100 -26.48 21.01 -3.78
N THR A 101 -27.69 20.84 -3.23
CA THR A 101 -27.93 20.45 -1.84
C THR A 101 -27.43 19.04 -1.52
N GLU A 102 -27.11 18.23 -2.52
CA GLU A 102 -26.57 16.87 -2.37
C GLU A 102 -25.06 16.80 -2.68
N ASP A 103 -24.41 17.92 -2.98
CA ASP A 103 -22.98 17.92 -3.34
C ASP A 103 -22.07 17.37 -2.22
N GLN A 104 -22.44 17.62 -0.97
CA GLN A 104 -21.76 17.13 0.23
C GLN A 104 -22.63 16.11 1.01
N ALA A 105 -23.61 15.50 0.35
CA ALA A 105 -24.55 14.62 1.06
C ALA A 105 -23.89 13.26 1.38
N HIS A 106 -23.97 12.85 2.63
CA HIS A 106 -23.69 11.48 2.99
C HIS A 106 -24.80 10.55 2.51
N ILE A 107 -24.43 9.33 2.15
CA ILE A 107 -25.38 8.28 1.77
C ILE A 107 -25.68 7.38 2.98
N GLY A 108 -26.92 6.99 3.15
CA GLY A 108 -27.29 6.05 4.21
C GLY A 108 -28.75 6.07 4.60
N THR A 109 -29.08 5.20 5.54
CA THR A 109 -30.45 5.14 6.09
C THR A 109 -30.71 6.38 6.94
N GLY A 110 -31.71 7.17 6.53
CA GLY A 110 -32.08 8.43 7.21
C GLY A 110 -31.39 9.67 6.60
N GLU A 111 -30.46 9.50 5.69
CA GLU A 111 -29.86 10.57 4.92
C GLU A 111 -30.75 11.00 3.74
N SER A 112 -30.45 12.17 3.16
CA SER A 112 -31.17 12.68 1.98
C SER A 112 -30.97 11.78 0.75
N VAL A 113 -29.86 11.07 0.68
CA VAL A 113 -29.51 10.10 -0.37
C VAL A 113 -29.35 8.72 0.26
N ALA A 114 -30.25 7.79 -0.06
CA ALA A 114 -30.30 6.47 0.56
C ALA A 114 -29.16 5.53 0.12
N SER A 115 -28.64 5.71 -1.09
CA SER A 115 -27.56 4.91 -1.66
C SER A 115 -26.78 5.71 -2.70
N MET A 116 -25.55 5.29 -2.96
CA MET A 116 -24.72 5.95 -3.97
C MET A 116 -25.42 5.99 -5.34
N PRO A 117 -25.55 7.15 -5.96
CA PRO A 117 -26.04 7.27 -7.34
C PRO A 117 -25.08 6.59 -8.33
N PRO A 118 -25.56 6.17 -9.53
CA PRO A 118 -24.66 5.64 -10.55
C PRO A 118 -23.62 6.70 -10.96
N LEU A 119 -22.40 6.28 -11.27
CA LEU A 119 -21.29 7.20 -11.61
C LEU A 119 -21.62 8.11 -12.78
N SER A 120 -22.49 7.68 -13.69
CA SER A 120 -22.97 8.48 -14.81
C SER A 120 -23.80 9.72 -14.43
N SER A 121 -24.27 9.81 -13.18
CA SER A 121 -25.00 10.98 -12.68
C SER A 121 -24.09 12.07 -12.11
N TYR A 122 -22.82 11.76 -11.87
CA TYR A 122 -21.84 12.75 -11.42
C TYR A 122 -21.40 13.68 -12.55
N ARG A 123 -20.92 14.86 -12.17
CA ARG A 123 -20.59 15.93 -13.12
C ARG A 123 -19.32 15.67 -13.94
N SER A 124 -18.51 14.68 -13.54
CA SER A 124 -17.28 14.29 -14.22
C SER A 124 -16.98 12.81 -14.05
N THR A 125 -16.11 12.29 -14.91
CA THR A 125 -15.50 10.97 -14.79
C THR A 125 -13.97 11.14 -14.75
N PRO A 126 -13.31 10.77 -13.66
CA PRO A 126 -13.87 10.40 -12.34
C PRO A 126 -14.70 11.51 -11.68
N PRO A 127 -15.59 11.17 -10.72
CA PRO A 127 -16.33 12.16 -9.95
C PRO A 127 -15.40 13.00 -9.05
N THR A 128 -15.75 14.27 -8.87
CA THR A 128 -14.97 15.22 -8.04
C THR A 128 -15.70 15.68 -6.79
N SER A 129 -17.00 15.47 -6.71
CA SER A 129 -17.88 15.80 -5.58
C SER A 129 -19.22 15.09 -5.75
N GLY A 130 -20.10 15.18 -4.80
CA GLY A 130 -21.45 14.60 -4.82
C GLY A 130 -21.68 13.57 -3.72
N PRO A 131 -22.86 12.90 -3.69
CA PRO A 131 -23.21 11.97 -2.65
C PRO A 131 -22.16 10.90 -2.40
N HIS A 132 -21.79 10.68 -1.14
CA HIS A 132 -20.68 9.81 -0.77
C HIS A 132 -20.88 9.16 0.60
N ASN A 133 -20.01 8.22 0.98
CA ASN A 133 -20.03 7.53 2.27
C ASN A 133 -19.70 8.50 3.41
N GLU A 134 -20.24 8.26 4.62
CA GLU A 134 -19.91 9.04 5.82
C GLU A 134 -18.47 8.83 6.33
N ALA A 135 -17.81 7.77 5.89
CA ALA A 135 -16.44 7.46 6.29
C ALA A 135 -15.46 7.65 5.12
N PRO A 136 -14.41 8.44 5.29
CA PRO A 136 -13.35 8.55 4.29
C PRO A 136 -12.51 7.27 4.22
N MET A 137 -11.78 7.10 3.15
CA MET A 137 -10.72 6.10 3.06
C MET A 137 -9.36 6.72 3.42
N ASN A 138 -8.43 5.87 3.87
CA ASN A 138 -7.09 6.34 4.17
C ASN A 138 -6.31 6.78 2.91
N ALA A 139 -5.44 7.77 3.05
CA ALA A 139 -4.43 8.06 2.03
C ALA A 139 -3.52 6.84 1.83
N GLY A 140 -3.06 6.62 0.60
CA GLY A 140 -2.20 5.48 0.28
C GLY A 140 -2.23 5.07 -1.18
N VAL A 141 -1.53 3.97 -1.47
CA VAL A 141 -1.43 3.38 -2.81
C VAL A 141 -2.16 2.04 -2.82
N TYR A 142 -3.15 1.94 -3.67
CA TYR A 142 -4.06 0.80 -3.80
C TYR A 142 -3.83 0.08 -5.13
N SER A 143 -3.78 -1.24 -5.10
CA SER A 143 -3.59 -2.09 -6.29
C SER A 143 -4.91 -2.56 -6.91
N SER A 144 -6.04 -2.23 -6.29
CA SER A 144 -7.39 -2.51 -6.80
C SER A 144 -8.27 -1.27 -6.61
N PRO A 145 -9.34 -1.11 -7.41
CA PRO A 145 -10.28 -0.01 -7.25
C PRO A 145 -10.84 0.04 -5.83
N PRO A 146 -10.64 1.14 -5.09
CA PRO A 146 -11.22 1.29 -3.76
C PRO A 146 -12.71 1.59 -3.82
N PRO A 147 -13.44 1.53 -2.69
CA PRO A 147 -14.81 2.05 -2.60
C PRO A 147 -14.83 3.53 -3.00
N ILE A 148 -15.48 3.83 -4.13
CA ILE A 148 -15.44 5.18 -4.71
C ILE A 148 -16.22 6.20 -3.88
N ASP A 149 -17.24 5.77 -3.16
CA ASP A 149 -17.99 6.57 -2.21
C ASP A 149 -17.12 7.05 -1.04
N GLN A 150 -16.23 6.21 -0.52
CA GLN A 150 -15.25 6.59 0.50
C GLN A 150 -14.14 7.48 -0.06
N ALA A 151 -13.72 7.22 -1.30
CA ALA A 151 -12.75 8.07 -1.99
C ALA A 151 -13.27 9.50 -2.16
N LEU A 152 -14.56 9.67 -2.50
CA LEU A 152 -15.21 10.98 -2.58
C LEU A 152 -15.21 11.72 -1.23
N HIS A 153 -15.48 11.04 -0.12
CA HIS A 153 -15.40 11.66 1.21
C HIS A 153 -13.97 12.14 1.51
N SER A 154 -12.97 11.35 1.10
CA SER A 154 -11.58 11.79 1.27
C SER A 154 -11.26 13.07 0.50
N LEU A 155 -11.89 13.30 -0.68
CA LEU A 155 -11.77 14.58 -1.40
C LEU A 155 -12.37 15.74 -0.61
N GLU A 156 -13.50 15.53 0.07
CA GLU A 156 -14.13 16.52 0.95
C GLU A 156 -13.20 16.94 2.08
N HIS A 157 -12.40 16.00 2.61
CA HIS A 157 -11.36 16.26 3.62
C HIS A 157 -10.06 16.81 3.03
N GLY A 158 -10.02 17.11 1.75
CA GLY A 158 -8.87 17.72 1.09
C GLY A 158 -7.82 16.73 0.59
N ALA A 159 -8.18 15.49 0.33
CA ALA A 159 -7.32 14.59 -0.42
C ALA A 159 -7.21 15.02 -1.88
N ALA A 160 -6.12 14.60 -2.53
CA ALA A 160 -6.02 14.51 -3.97
C ALA A 160 -5.91 13.04 -4.38
N ILE A 161 -6.54 12.67 -5.47
CA ILE A 161 -6.51 11.30 -5.98
C ILE A 161 -5.82 11.27 -7.34
N VAL A 162 -4.86 10.36 -7.48
CA VAL A 162 -4.22 9.99 -8.74
C VAL A 162 -4.88 8.70 -9.21
N TRP A 163 -5.88 8.83 -10.05
CA TRP A 163 -6.49 7.69 -10.73
C TRP A 163 -5.67 7.29 -11.94
N TYR A 164 -5.51 6.01 -12.19
CA TYR A 164 -4.83 5.50 -13.38
C TYR A 164 -5.68 4.44 -14.11
N ALA A 165 -5.52 4.35 -15.42
CA ALA A 165 -6.15 3.32 -16.23
C ALA A 165 -5.45 1.96 -16.01
N PRO A 166 -6.16 0.83 -16.10
CA PRO A 166 -5.57 -0.50 -15.88
C PRO A 166 -4.43 -0.86 -16.86
N ASP A 167 -4.37 -0.20 -18.01
CA ASP A 167 -3.39 -0.41 -19.08
C ASP A 167 -2.21 0.57 -19.07
N VAL A 168 -2.06 1.36 -18.00
CA VAL A 168 -0.92 2.25 -17.84
C VAL A 168 0.39 1.46 -17.79
N SER A 169 1.48 2.07 -18.29
CA SER A 169 2.80 1.42 -18.30
C SER A 169 3.29 1.09 -16.88
N ASP A 170 3.72 -0.17 -16.66
CA ASP A 170 4.19 -0.67 -15.36
C ASP A 170 5.35 0.16 -14.78
N ASP A 171 6.26 0.64 -15.63
CA ASP A 171 7.44 1.40 -15.19
C ASP A 171 7.05 2.77 -14.60
N GLU A 172 6.15 3.50 -15.26
CA GLU A 172 5.72 4.81 -14.78
C GLU A 172 4.77 4.69 -13.58
N LEU A 173 3.90 3.69 -13.60
CA LEU A 173 3.04 3.38 -12.46
C LEU A 173 3.89 3.03 -11.24
N ALA A 174 4.91 2.17 -11.38
CA ALA A 174 5.82 1.81 -10.29
C ALA A 174 6.56 3.04 -9.72
N ARG A 175 6.92 4.02 -10.56
CA ARG A 175 7.54 5.28 -10.11
C ARG A 175 6.57 6.13 -9.29
N ILE A 176 5.32 6.29 -9.76
CA ILE A 176 4.26 7.02 -9.07
C ILE A 176 3.99 6.35 -7.71
N GLU A 177 3.73 5.05 -7.72
CA GLU A 177 3.45 4.30 -6.51
C GLU A 177 4.59 4.34 -5.49
N SER A 178 5.84 4.13 -5.95
CA SER A 178 7.02 4.18 -5.09
C SER A 178 7.19 5.55 -4.44
N PHE A 179 6.93 6.62 -5.18
CA PHE A 179 7.01 7.98 -4.68
C PHE A 179 5.98 8.24 -3.58
N TYR A 180 4.70 7.94 -3.83
CA TYR A 180 3.63 8.20 -2.86
C TYR A 180 3.62 7.24 -1.66
N ARG A 181 4.27 6.08 -1.75
CA ARG A 181 4.54 5.20 -0.60
C ARG A 181 5.65 5.72 0.32
N SER A 182 6.42 6.70 -0.10
CA SER A 182 7.49 7.28 0.73
C SER A 182 6.92 8.00 1.94
N ALA A 183 7.59 7.87 3.09
CA ALA A 183 7.14 8.50 4.33
C ALA A 183 6.95 10.03 4.18
N GLY A 184 5.78 10.52 4.55
CA GLY A 184 5.45 11.95 4.56
C GLY A 184 5.05 12.55 3.22
N VAL A 185 5.16 11.84 2.10
CA VAL A 185 4.81 12.38 0.77
C VAL A 185 3.35 12.12 0.42
N GLY A 186 2.78 10.99 0.85
CA GLY A 186 1.43 10.55 0.48
C GLY A 186 0.34 10.78 1.53
N SER A 187 0.57 11.60 2.55
CA SER A 187 -0.37 11.71 3.68
C SER A 187 -1.77 12.24 3.34
N ARG A 188 -1.95 12.82 2.16
CA ARG A 188 -3.22 13.33 1.63
C ARG A 188 -3.46 12.90 0.19
N VAL A 189 -2.77 11.86 -0.27
CA VAL A 189 -2.88 11.40 -1.64
C VAL A 189 -3.29 9.95 -1.67
N ILE A 190 -4.27 9.66 -2.52
CA ILE A 190 -4.71 8.32 -2.87
C ILE A 190 -4.22 8.04 -4.29
N VAL A 191 -3.57 6.92 -4.51
CA VAL A 191 -3.18 6.43 -5.85
C VAL A 191 -3.90 5.11 -6.06
N ALA A 192 -4.72 5.01 -7.10
CA ALA A 192 -5.55 3.82 -7.32
C ALA A 192 -5.95 3.64 -8.78
N PRO A 193 -6.22 2.40 -9.24
CA PRO A 193 -6.83 2.16 -10.52
C PRO A 193 -8.27 2.66 -10.54
N TYR A 194 -8.70 3.23 -11.67
CA TYR A 194 -10.10 3.59 -11.93
C TYR A 194 -10.73 2.55 -12.86
N ASP A 195 -11.32 1.53 -12.25
CA ASP A 195 -11.92 0.40 -12.97
C ASP A 195 -13.15 -0.14 -12.21
N TYR A 196 -14.32 0.35 -12.60
CA TYR A 196 -15.62 0.01 -12.02
C TYR A 196 -16.56 -0.52 -13.12
N PRO A 197 -16.34 -1.75 -13.61
CA PRO A 197 -17.03 -2.27 -14.80
C PRO A 197 -18.56 -2.28 -14.69
N ASP A 198 -19.10 -2.41 -13.50
CA ASP A 198 -20.55 -2.37 -13.25
C ASP A 198 -21.18 -0.98 -13.47
N GLN A 199 -20.37 0.07 -13.62
CA GLN A 199 -20.79 1.45 -13.83
C GLN A 199 -20.78 1.87 -15.32
N GLY A 200 -20.58 0.91 -16.23
CA GLY A 200 -20.53 1.15 -17.67
C GLY A 200 -19.42 2.14 -18.06
N ALA A 201 -19.69 3.02 -18.99
CA ALA A 201 -18.70 3.98 -19.48
C ALA A 201 -18.18 4.94 -18.41
N ALA A 202 -18.96 5.24 -17.38
CA ALA A 202 -18.54 6.10 -16.27
C ALA A 202 -17.62 5.37 -15.27
N GLY A 203 -17.50 4.05 -15.37
CA GLY A 203 -16.61 3.23 -14.53
C GLY A 203 -15.19 3.10 -15.05
N SER A 204 -14.86 3.70 -16.20
CA SER A 204 -13.53 3.73 -16.78
C SER A 204 -13.10 5.15 -17.08
N LEU A 205 -11.78 5.40 -17.12
CA LEU A 205 -11.28 6.69 -17.59
C LEU A 205 -11.68 6.90 -19.07
N PRO A 206 -11.90 8.15 -19.51
CA PRO A 206 -12.20 8.42 -20.90
C PRO A 206 -11.14 7.85 -21.85
N SER A 207 -11.55 7.46 -23.05
CA SER A 207 -10.62 6.91 -24.06
C SER A 207 -9.42 7.82 -24.28
N GLY A 208 -8.21 7.26 -24.25
CA GLY A 208 -6.95 7.99 -24.41
C GLY A 208 -6.48 8.74 -23.17
N VAL A 209 -7.11 8.50 -22.01
CA VAL A 209 -6.67 9.01 -20.71
C VAL A 209 -6.06 7.87 -19.91
N GLU A 210 -4.77 7.96 -19.61
CA GLU A 210 -4.08 7.01 -18.74
C GLU A 210 -4.10 7.44 -17.27
N MET A 211 -4.20 8.74 -17.00
CA MET A 211 -4.18 9.28 -15.64
C MET A 211 -5.20 10.43 -15.50
N ALA A 212 -5.95 10.41 -14.39
CA ALA A 212 -6.82 11.51 -13.98
C ALA A 212 -6.47 11.96 -12.57
N LEU A 213 -6.27 13.25 -12.40
CA LEU A 213 -5.89 13.90 -11.14
C LEU A 213 -7.11 14.65 -10.62
N VAL A 214 -7.53 14.31 -9.42
CA VAL A 214 -8.80 14.76 -8.84
C VAL A 214 -8.57 15.34 -7.45
N SER A 215 -9.19 16.48 -7.18
CA SER A 215 -9.49 16.98 -5.85
C SER A 215 -10.93 17.48 -5.82
N TRP A 216 -11.44 17.91 -4.69
CA TRP A 216 -12.81 18.41 -4.62
C TRP A 216 -13.03 19.52 -5.66
N HIS A 217 -14.01 19.34 -6.52
CA HIS A 217 -14.36 20.21 -7.67
C HIS A 217 -13.26 20.44 -8.72
N HIS A 218 -12.11 19.74 -8.66
CA HIS A 218 -11.05 19.94 -9.65
C HIS A 218 -10.67 18.63 -10.35
N LEU A 219 -10.44 18.73 -11.64
CA LEU A 219 -10.07 17.61 -12.50
C LEU A 219 -9.02 18.03 -13.54
N GLU A 220 -7.95 17.26 -13.63
CA GLU A 220 -6.98 17.26 -14.72
C GLU A 220 -6.90 15.84 -15.30
N THR A 221 -6.92 15.69 -16.61
CA THR A 221 -6.76 14.40 -17.29
C THR A 221 -5.53 14.42 -18.16
N CYS A 222 -4.76 13.34 -18.17
CA CYS A 222 -3.51 13.21 -18.92
C CYS A 222 -3.59 12.01 -19.85
N ALA A 223 -3.13 12.21 -21.09
CA ALA A 223 -3.05 11.14 -22.09
C ALA A 223 -2.03 10.06 -21.70
N ARG A 224 -1.04 10.41 -20.87
CA ARG A 224 -0.06 9.46 -20.31
C ARG A 224 0.12 9.72 -18.81
N ALA A 225 0.38 8.65 -18.07
CA ALA A 225 0.79 8.75 -16.68
C ALA A 225 2.17 9.44 -16.59
N ASN A 226 2.35 10.33 -15.60
CA ASN A 226 3.62 11.00 -15.35
C ASN A 226 3.73 11.46 -13.90
N LEU A 227 4.80 11.06 -13.22
CA LEU A 227 5.03 11.37 -11.80
C LEU A 227 5.12 12.88 -11.53
N SER A 228 5.85 13.63 -12.35
CA SER A 228 6.02 15.08 -12.10
C SER A 228 4.72 15.85 -12.32
N ALA A 229 3.90 15.43 -13.31
CA ALA A 229 2.56 15.99 -13.52
C ALA A 229 1.65 15.68 -12.31
N ALA A 230 1.60 14.42 -11.88
CA ALA A 230 0.82 14.00 -10.70
C ALA A 230 1.24 14.77 -9.44
N PHE A 231 2.55 14.90 -9.20
CA PHE A 231 3.05 15.67 -8.07
C PHE A 231 2.73 17.15 -8.16
N GLY A 232 2.84 17.74 -9.34
CA GLY A 232 2.50 19.15 -9.57
C GLY A 232 1.05 19.48 -9.23
N PHE A 233 0.11 18.56 -9.54
CA PHE A 233 -1.28 18.68 -9.15
C PHE A 233 -1.45 18.50 -7.64
N THR A 234 -1.00 17.38 -7.11
CA THR A 234 -1.22 17.03 -5.70
C THR A 234 -0.56 18.01 -4.73
N ALA A 235 0.59 18.60 -5.11
CA ALA A 235 1.26 19.63 -4.31
C ALA A 235 0.44 20.92 -4.15
N ARG A 236 -0.50 21.19 -5.05
CA ARG A 236 -1.35 22.40 -5.04
C ARG A 236 -2.78 22.13 -4.59
N TYR A 237 -3.30 20.94 -4.85
CA TYR A 237 -4.72 20.62 -4.66
C TYR A 237 -4.97 19.65 -3.49
N ALA A 238 -3.94 19.01 -2.92
CA ALA A 238 -4.08 18.32 -1.64
C ALA A 238 -3.92 19.32 -0.48
N ALA A 239 -4.79 19.20 0.51
CA ALA A 239 -4.76 20.08 1.67
C ALA A 239 -3.47 19.87 2.53
N PRO A 240 -3.04 20.86 3.29
CA PRO A 240 -1.96 20.69 4.26
C PRO A 240 -2.24 19.52 5.24
N PRO A 241 -1.23 18.78 5.73
CA PRO A 241 0.20 19.14 5.64
C PRO A 241 0.91 18.67 4.37
N PHE A 242 0.22 18.00 3.43
CA PHE A 242 0.88 17.46 2.24
C PHE A 242 1.30 18.54 1.24
N GLY A 243 0.48 19.57 1.04
CA GLY A 243 0.72 20.61 0.02
C GLY A 243 2.10 21.25 0.14
N GLN A 244 2.85 21.24 -0.96
CA GLN A 244 4.19 21.83 -1.07
C GLN A 244 4.13 23.27 -1.56
N GLU A 245 2.97 23.68 -2.09
CA GLU A 245 2.66 25.00 -2.65
C GLU A 245 1.47 25.64 -1.92
N GLN A 246 1.10 26.82 -2.35
CA GLN A 246 -0.17 27.41 -1.93
C GLN A 246 -1.32 26.47 -2.28
N TYR A 247 -2.15 26.13 -1.30
CA TYR A 247 -3.34 25.32 -1.51
C TYR A 247 -4.33 26.03 -2.44
N LEU A 248 -4.68 25.37 -3.53
CA LEU A 248 -5.60 25.86 -4.55
C LEU A 248 -6.92 25.07 -4.58
N GLY A 249 -7.06 24.07 -3.70
CA GLY A 249 -8.29 23.29 -3.59
C GLY A 249 -9.37 24.05 -2.84
N ASP A 250 -10.59 23.60 -2.99
CA ASP A 250 -11.80 24.15 -2.36
C ASP A 250 -12.59 23.09 -1.58
N ALA A 251 -11.88 22.09 -1.04
CA ALA A 251 -12.47 21.09 -0.17
C ALA A 251 -13.22 21.75 0.99
N PRO A 252 -14.46 21.31 1.30
CA PRO A 252 -15.27 21.91 2.37
C PRO A 252 -14.66 21.74 3.77
N GLU A 253 -14.01 20.60 4.00
CA GLU A 253 -13.42 20.21 5.29
C GLU A 253 -11.91 19.94 5.19
N PRO A 254 -11.11 20.91 4.71
CA PRO A 254 -9.69 20.68 4.45
C PRO A 254 -8.95 20.41 5.77
N GLY A 255 -8.32 19.24 5.85
CA GLY A 255 -7.60 18.81 7.05
C GLY A 255 -8.35 17.80 7.91
N GLY A 256 -9.56 17.42 7.56
CA GLY A 256 -10.26 16.27 8.14
C GLY A 256 -9.41 14.99 8.12
N PRO A 257 -9.66 14.00 8.99
CA PRO A 257 -8.93 12.74 9.00
C PRO A 257 -9.20 11.92 7.72
N ILE A 258 -8.13 11.37 7.15
CA ILE A 258 -8.19 10.41 6.02
C ILE A 258 -7.16 9.32 6.22
#